data_c7852afbf1e9691fc1309d022bce5742
#
_entry.id   c7852afbf1e9691fc1309d022bce5742
#
_cell.length_a   1.000
_cell.length_b   1.000
_cell.length_c   1.000
_cell.angle_alpha   90.00
_cell.angle_beta   90.00
_cell.angle_gamma   90.00
#
_symmetry.space_group_name_H-M   'P 1'
#
loop_
_entity.id
_entity.type
_entity.pdbx_description
1 polymer ?
#
loop_
_entity_poly.entity_id
_entity_poly.type
_entity_poly.pdbx_seq_one_letter_code
_entity_poly.pdbx_strand_id
1 'polypeptide(L)'
;DLHSFPTRRSSDLWIIVKGCVGVKRTTGQHPGGIIIVPEDHEIYEFCPVQHPANDMSSDVVTTHFDYHSINENLLKLDILGHDVPSMIRHLQDITGVDPLKVPLKDEKVNSIFNSIEGLGIVDKDYKFKHGSYGVPEFGTSFVRQMLDDTEPTRFGDFVRIAGFSHGTNVWLNNAKEFITQGTASMKEAISTRDDIMNYLILKGLPNEKAFKIMEKVRKGKGLSDDEEAMMREYNVPDWYIRSCQLIEYMFPRAHAVAYVIMSYRIAYYKVYYPREFYAVIFTTKLEEFNWDVIKRGPRAILQKLEEIQVKGDEASNKEEAEAVPYELAYEMYARGYEFEAPTLEHSRAMKFIVKNGRVQVPLCALDGVGESAGKTIEEEYEKRPFSTVKNLIQRSEERRVGKECRS
;
A
#
# COMPACT_ATOMS: atom_id res chain seq x y z
N ASP A 1 15.54 -45.92 26.66
CA ASP A 1 14.20 -46.28 27.21
C ASP A 1 13.14 -45.28 26.73
N LEU A 2 12.61 -45.52 25.52
CA LEU A 2 11.56 -44.70 24.88
C LEU A 2 10.13 -45.23 25.22
N HIS A 3 9.99 -46.03 26.30
CA HIS A 3 8.74 -46.73 26.60
C HIS A 3 8.01 -46.29 27.87
N SER A 4 8.31 -45.11 28.44
CA SER A 4 7.66 -44.67 29.69
C SER A 4 6.76 -43.45 29.60
N PHE A 5 6.34 -43.03 28.40
CA PHE A 5 5.25 -42.07 28.31
C PHE A 5 3.92 -42.83 28.39
N PRO A 6 3.08 -42.56 29.41
CA PRO A 6 1.75 -43.15 29.43
C PRO A 6 1.02 -42.66 28.18
N THR A 7 0.57 -43.58 27.36
CA THR A 7 -0.33 -43.34 26.23
C THR A 7 -1.62 -42.74 26.81
N ARG A 8 -1.67 -41.42 26.93
CA ARG A 8 -2.90 -40.74 27.31
C ARG A 8 -3.93 -41.02 26.23
N ARG A 9 -5.10 -41.50 26.65
CA ARG A 9 -6.22 -41.72 25.71
C ARG A 9 -6.53 -40.41 24.99
N SER A 10 -6.93 -40.47 23.74
CA SER A 10 -7.28 -39.25 22.95
C SER A 10 -8.34 -38.40 23.64
N SER A 11 -9.22 -39.02 24.44
CA SER A 11 -10.19 -38.34 25.31
C SER A 11 -9.53 -37.43 26.36
N ASP A 12 -8.41 -37.88 26.98
CA ASP A 12 -7.72 -37.11 28.03
C ASP A 12 -6.97 -35.93 27.41
N LEU A 13 -6.38 -36.13 26.22
CA LEU A 13 -5.81 -35.02 25.43
C LEU A 13 -6.86 -34.00 25.03
N TRP A 14 -8.04 -34.46 24.65
CA TRP A 14 -9.15 -33.57 24.26
C TRP A 14 -9.67 -32.72 25.43
N ILE A 15 -9.75 -33.28 26.63
CA ILE A 15 -10.11 -32.56 27.86
C ILE A 15 -9.07 -31.48 28.17
N ILE A 16 -7.77 -31.80 28.05
CA ILE A 16 -6.69 -30.83 28.29
C ILE A 16 -6.74 -29.71 27.24
N VAL A 17 -6.88 -30.06 25.96
CA VAL A 17 -6.99 -29.07 24.87
C VAL A 17 -8.20 -28.16 25.10
N LYS A 18 -9.35 -28.72 25.45
CA LYS A 18 -10.57 -27.95 25.75
C LYS A 18 -10.41 -27.03 26.95
N GLY A 19 -9.68 -27.47 27.98
CA GLY A 19 -9.34 -26.65 29.15
C GLY A 19 -8.34 -25.54 28.86
N CYS A 20 -7.56 -25.64 27.77
CA CYS A 20 -6.62 -24.61 27.33
C CYS A 20 -7.24 -23.58 26.37
N VAL A 21 -8.45 -23.84 25.85
CA VAL A 21 -9.14 -22.90 24.96
C VAL A 21 -9.58 -21.68 25.76
N GLY A 22 -9.23 -20.48 25.26
CA GLY A 22 -9.51 -19.20 25.92
C GLY A 22 -8.53 -18.81 27.02
N VAL A 23 -7.56 -19.67 27.35
CA VAL A 23 -6.48 -19.33 28.29
C VAL A 23 -5.43 -18.47 27.55
N LYS A 24 -5.10 -17.32 28.11
CA LYS A 24 -4.06 -16.42 27.59
C LYS A 24 -2.69 -17.10 27.60
N ARG A 25 -2.07 -17.25 26.47
CA ARG A 25 -0.72 -17.85 26.31
C ARG A 25 0.37 -16.83 26.55
N THR A 26 0.25 -15.67 25.91
CA THR A 26 1.22 -14.58 25.97
C THR A 26 0.54 -13.26 25.64
N THR A 27 1.25 -12.17 25.80
CA THR A 27 0.83 -10.84 25.39
C THR A 27 1.73 -10.33 24.30
N GLY A 28 1.18 -9.54 23.39
CA GLY A 28 1.92 -8.87 22.32
C GLY A 28 1.69 -7.38 22.35
N GLN A 29 2.49 -6.68 21.58
CA GLN A 29 2.33 -5.26 21.30
C GLN A 29 1.55 -5.09 20.00
N HIS A 30 0.56 -4.19 19.98
CA HIS A 30 -0.03 -3.74 18.72
C HIS A 30 1.01 -2.91 17.93
N PRO A 31 1.27 -3.19 16.65
CA PRO A 31 2.40 -2.61 15.92
C PRO A 31 2.27 -1.10 15.66
N GLY A 32 1.08 -0.52 15.73
CA GLY A 32 0.86 0.89 15.43
C GLY A 32 -0.13 1.59 16.36
N GLY A 33 -0.72 0.89 17.35
CA GLY A 33 -1.70 1.47 18.26
C GLY A 33 -1.05 2.14 19.47
N ILE A 34 -1.36 3.42 19.70
CA ILE A 34 -0.90 4.19 20.86
C ILE A 34 -2.11 4.66 21.64
N ILE A 35 -2.17 4.36 22.93
CA ILE A 35 -3.21 4.84 23.82
C ILE A 35 -2.85 6.24 24.32
N ILE A 36 -3.80 7.16 24.18
CA ILE A 36 -3.66 8.53 24.66
C ILE A 36 -4.39 8.64 25.99
N VAL A 37 -3.62 8.97 27.03
CA VAL A 37 -4.13 9.27 28.38
C VAL A 37 -4.29 10.78 28.49
N PRO A 38 -5.42 11.32 28.98
CA PRO A 38 -5.58 12.74 29.23
C PRO A 38 -4.48 13.27 30.18
N GLU A 39 -4.07 14.53 30.01
CA GLU A 39 -2.90 15.12 30.71
C GLU A 39 -3.06 15.15 32.23
N ASP A 40 -4.28 15.24 32.71
CA ASP A 40 -4.65 15.30 34.14
C ASP A 40 -4.93 13.93 34.77
N HIS A 41 -4.67 12.84 34.04
CA HIS A 41 -4.93 11.46 34.48
C HIS A 41 -3.69 10.58 34.32
N GLU A 42 -3.67 9.49 35.11
CA GLU A 42 -2.68 8.44 35.01
C GLU A 42 -3.31 7.16 34.41
N ILE A 43 -2.53 6.42 33.62
CA ILE A 43 -3.02 5.18 32.99
C ILE A 43 -3.57 4.18 34.00
N TYR A 44 -3.04 4.17 35.23
CA TYR A 44 -3.47 3.26 36.30
C TYR A 44 -4.87 3.52 36.80
N GLU A 45 -5.46 4.68 36.51
CA GLU A 45 -6.88 4.96 36.82
C GLU A 45 -7.83 4.18 35.90
N PHE A 46 -7.33 3.78 34.69
CA PHE A 46 -8.14 3.11 33.68
C PHE A 46 -7.84 1.61 33.60
N CYS A 47 -6.57 1.22 33.65
CA CYS A 47 -6.19 -0.20 33.58
C CYS A 47 -4.75 -0.43 34.09
N PRO A 48 -4.44 -1.68 34.53
CA PRO A 48 -3.08 -2.10 34.77
C PRO A 48 -2.25 -2.07 33.47
N VAL A 49 -0.96 -1.95 33.61
CA VAL A 49 0.00 -2.01 32.52
C VAL A 49 0.92 -3.23 32.64
N GLN A 50 1.56 -3.61 31.53
CA GLN A 50 2.46 -4.76 31.48
C GLN A 50 3.53 -4.58 30.40
N HIS A 51 4.63 -5.31 30.51
CA HIS A 51 5.58 -5.48 29.40
C HIS A 51 5.11 -6.63 28.51
N PRO A 52 5.07 -6.43 27.16
CA PRO A 52 4.69 -7.50 26.21
C PRO A 52 5.57 -8.73 26.39
N ALA A 53 4.97 -9.92 26.31
CA ALA A 53 5.66 -11.21 26.51
C ALA A 53 6.43 -11.34 27.84
N ASN A 54 6.14 -10.49 28.84
CA ASN A 54 6.87 -10.37 30.12
C ASN A 54 8.37 -10.01 29.94
N ASP A 55 8.71 -9.35 28.85
CA ASP A 55 10.09 -8.90 28.59
C ASP A 55 10.37 -7.59 29.34
N MET A 56 10.97 -7.74 30.53
CA MET A 56 11.32 -6.60 31.41
C MET A 56 12.53 -5.81 30.90
N SER A 57 13.22 -6.29 29.84
CA SER A 57 14.34 -5.56 29.22
C SER A 57 13.87 -4.56 28.17
N SER A 58 12.61 -4.62 27.77
CA SER A 58 11.99 -3.71 26.81
C SER A 58 11.42 -2.49 27.53
N ASP A 59 11.65 -1.29 26.96
CA ASP A 59 11.02 -0.04 27.41
C ASP A 59 9.54 0.06 27.02
N VAL A 60 9.03 -0.91 26.25
CA VAL A 60 7.64 -0.91 25.78
C VAL A 60 6.71 -1.32 26.91
N VAL A 61 5.70 -0.48 27.14
CA VAL A 61 4.61 -0.72 28.10
C VAL A 61 3.28 -0.76 27.36
N THR A 62 2.44 -1.75 27.63
CA THR A 62 1.13 -1.91 27.03
C THR A 62 0.04 -1.99 28.10
N THR A 63 -1.20 -1.67 27.72
CA THR A 63 -2.37 -1.91 28.56
C THR A 63 -2.55 -3.40 28.81
N HIS A 64 -2.93 -3.78 30.03
CA HIS A 64 -3.25 -5.18 30.33
C HIS A 64 -4.62 -5.56 29.78
N PHE A 65 -5.57 -4.63 29.82
CA PHE A 65 -6.90 -4.86 29.26
C PHE A 65 -6.88 -4.74 27.73
N ASP A 66 -7.74 -5.52 27.09
CA ASP A 66 -8.05 -5.36 25.67
C ASP A 66 -8.66 -3.97 25.44
N TYR A 67 -8.29 -3.35 24.30
CA TYR A 67 -8.74 -2.00 23.99
C TYR A 67 -10.27 -1.85 23.94
N HIS A 68 -11.00 -2.87 23.51
CA HIS A 68 -12.46 -2.81 23.47
C HIS A 68 -13.11 -2.68 24.86
N SER A 69 -12.39 -3.04 25.92
CA SER A 69 -12.85 -2.88 27.29
C SER A 69 -12.62 -1.47 27.86
N ILE A 70 -11.80 -0.64 27.21
CA ILE A 70 -11.41 0.70 27.66
C ILE A 70 -11.64 1.79 26.61
N ASN A 71 -12.22 1.46 25.46
CA ASN A 71 -12.39 2.37 24.32
C ASN A 71 -13.40 3.51 24.54
N GLU A 72 -14.22 3.40 25.57
CA GLU A 72 -15.14 4.47 25.96
C GLU A 72 -14.44 5.56 26.81
N ASN A 73 -13.31 5.22 27.41
CA ASN A 73 -12.57 6.08 28.32
C ASN A 73 -11.27 6.64 27.72
N LEU A 74 -10.61 5.90 26.85
CA LEU A 74 -9.31 6.24 26.30
C LEU A 74 -9.33 6.25 24.77
N LEU A 75 -8.66 7.23 24.18
CA LEU A 75 -8.46 7.32 22.74
C LEU A 75 -7.27 6.43 22.33
N LYS A 76 -7.46 5.64 21.28
CA LYS A 76 -6.37 4.95 20.59
C LYS A 76 -6.07 5.67 19.28
N LEU A 77 -4.82 6.03 19.05
CA LEU A 77 -4.31 6.45 17.76
C LEU A 77 -3.63 5.27 17.08
N ASP A 78 -4.03 4.97 15.86
CA ASP A 78 -3.36 3.97 15.02
C ASP A 78 -2.38 4.70 14.08
N ILE A 79 -1.08 4.51 14.34
CA ILE A 79 0.00 5.09 13.53
C ILE A 79 0.56 3.98 12.65
N LEU A 80 0.13 3.98 11.40
CA LEU A 80 0.55 3.00 10.41
C LEU A 80 1.52 3.64 9.43
N GLY A 81 2.71 3.08 9.32
CA GLY A 81 3.72 3.51 8.36
C GLY A 81 3.21 3.33 6.93
N HIS A 82 3.44 4.33 6.08
CA HIS A 82 3.05 4.28 4.67
C HIS A 82 4.08 5.04 3.82
N ASP A 83 4.47 4.46 2.68
CA ASP A 83 5.51 5.02 1.81
C ASP A 83 5.07 6.30 1.10
N VAL A 84 3.78 6.44 0.80
CA VAL A 84 3.26 7.54 -0.03
C VAL A 84 3.53 8.93 0.55
N PRO A 85 3.34 9.21 1.84
CA PRO A 85 3.75 10.51 2.42
C PRO A 85 5.24 10.79 2.28
N SER A 86 6.10 9.77 2.44
CA SER A 86 7.54 9.89 2.25
C SER A 86 7.90 10.18 0.80
N MET A 87 7.22 9.53 -0.16
CA MET A 87 7.38 9.82 -1.60
C MET A 87 7.00 11.27 -1.92
N ILE A 88 5.85 11.74 -1.43
CA ILE A 88 5.38 13.12 -1.66
C ILE A 88 6.38 14.12 -1.07
N ARG A 89 6.89 13.88 0.14
CA ARG A 89 7.90 14.72 0.77
C ARG A 89 9.19 14.76 -0.05
N HIS A 90 9.68 13.60 -0.49
CA HIS A 90 10.87 13.53 -1.32
C HIS A 90 10.66 14.25 -2.68
N LEU A 91 9.51 14.06 -3.34
CA LEU A 91 9.16 14.79 -4.55
C LEU A 91 9.12 16.31 -4.33
N GLN A 92 8.55 16.77 -3.22
CA GLN A 92 8.56 18.18 -2.83
C GLN A 92 9.99 18.70 -2.67
N ASP A 93 10.86 17.96 -1.97
CA ASP A 93 12.23 18.39 -1.69
C ASP A 93 13.08 18.54 -2.97
N ILE A 94 12.90 17.63 -3.95
CA ILE A 94 13.71 17.65 -5.19
C ILE A 94 13.13 18.53 -6.29
N THR A 95 11.81 18.77 -6.29
CA THR A 95 11.15 19.61 -7.32
C THR A 95 10.89 21.04 -6.86
N GLY A 96 10.86 21.29 -5.55
CA GLY A 96 10.43 22.56 -4.96
C GLY A 96 8.92 22.82 -5.08
N VAL A 97 8.13 21.88 -5.61
CA VAL A 97 6.69 22.04 -5.80
C VAL A 97 5.96 21.65 -4.51
N ASP A 98 5.16 22.57 -3.98
CA ASP A 98 4.30 22.31 -2.82
C ASP A 98 3.14 21.38 -3.22
N PRO A 99 3.05 20.16 -2.64
CA PRO A 99 1.99 19.22 -2.96
C PRO A 99 0.57 19.74 -2.60
N LEU A 100 0.46 20.69 -1.67
CA LEU A 100 -0.82 21.29 -1.32
C LEU A 100 -1.36 22.23 -2.41
N LYS A 101 -0.48 22.72 -3.30
CA LYS A 101 -0.85 23.58 -4.43
C LYS A 101 -1.12 22.81 -5.72
N VAL A 102 -0.95 21.48 -5.72
CA VAL A 102 -1.28 20.64 -6.87
C VAL A 102 -2.79 20.66 -7.11
N PRO A 103 -3.24 21.05 -8.31
CA PRO A 103 -4.68 21.07 -8.62
C PRO A 103 -5.24 19.65 -8.69
N LEU A 104 -6.41 19.42 -8.07
CA LEU A 104 -7.12 18.14 -8.12
C LEU A 104 -8.05 18.01 -9.36
N LYS A 105 -7.87 18.91 -10.32
CA LYS A 105 -8.58 18.90 -11.62
C LYS A 105 -7.58 19.33 -12.69
N ASP A 106 -6.95 18.36 -13.31
CA ASP A 106 -6.00 18.56 -14.40
C ASP A 106 -6.27 17.50 -15.47
N GLU A 107 -6.57 17.92 -16.70
CA GLU A 107 -6.99 17.01 -17.78
C GLU A 107 -5.87 16.06 -18.17
N LYS A 108 -4.63 16.54 -18.18
CA LYS A 108 -3.47 15.73 -18.52
C LYS A 108 -3.17 14.69 -17.45
N VAL A 109 -3.34 15.05 -16.17
CA VAL A 109 -3.25 14.09 -15.05
C VAL A 109 -4.41 13.10 -15.09
N ASN A 110 -5.63 13.56 -15.36
CA ASN A 110 -6.78 12.66 -15.47
C ASN A 110 -6.60 11.63 -16.59
N SER A 111 -6.00 12.01 -17.72
CA SER A 111 -5.86 11.14 -18.88
C SER A 111 -5.00 9.90 -18.60
N ILE A 112 -4.01 9.97 -17.68
CA ILE A 112 -3.15 8.81 -17.41
C ILE A 112 -3.87 7.62 -16.74
N PHE A 113 -5.05 7.84 -16.19
CA PHE A 113 -5.85 6.76 -15.60
C PHE A 113 -6.59 5.95 -16.67
N ASN A 114 -6.86 6.51 -17.86
CA ASN A 114 -7.58 5.83 -18.93
C ASN A 114 -6.75 5.63 -20.20
N SER A 115 -5.64 6.33 -20.32
CA SER A 115 -4.77 6.30 -21.51
C SER A 115 -3.32 6.61 -21.16
N ILE A 116 -2.48 6.67 -22.16
CA ILE A 116 -1.06 7.06 -22.06
C ILE A 116 -0.80 8.49 -22.55
N GLU A 117 -1.81 9.21 -23.00
CA GLU A 117 -1.66 10.55 -23.62
C GLU A 117 -0.95 11.54 -22.70
N GLY A 118 -1.34 11.57 -21.42
CA GLY A 118 -0.72 12.46 -20.41
C GLY A 118 0.76 12.19 -20.17
N LEU A 119 1.27 11.03 -20.55
CA LEU A 119 2.68 10.67 -20.38
C LEU A 119 3.58 11.19 -21.51
N GLY A 120 3.01 11.55 -22.66
CA GLY A 120 3.78 11.98 -23.84
C GLY A 120 4.64 10.86 -24.44
N ILE A 121 4.17 9.61 -24.40
CA ILE A 121 4.85 8.46 -25.02
C ILE A 121 4.75 8.58 -26.54
N VAL A 122 5.89 8.48 -27.21
CA VAL A 122 6.00 8.57 -28.66
C VAL A 122 6.25 7.22 -29.32
N ASP A 123 6.60 6.22 -28.53
CA ASP A 123 6.83 4.85 -28.99
C ASP A 123 5.50 4.19 -29.43
N LYS A 124 5.38 3.88 -30.70
CA LYS A 124 4.19 3.25 -31.29
C LYS A 124 4.03 1.78 -30.90
N ASP A 125 5.10 1.15 -30.47
CA ASP A 125 5.13 -0.26 -30.05
C ASP A 125 4.90 -0.42 -28.55
N TYR A 126 4.65 0.68 -27.82
CA TYR A 126 4.35 0.64 -26.39
C TYR A 126 3.11 -0.21 -26.10
N LYS A 127 3.25 -1.14 -25.15
CA LYS A 127 2.26 -2.20 -24.92
C LYS A 127 1.21 -1.88 -23.86
N PHE A 128 1.47 -0.92 -22.98
CA PHE A 128 0.55 -0.64 -21.88
C PHE A 128 -0.50 0.40 -22.29
N LYS A 129 -1.73 0.18 -21.81
CA LYS A 129 -2.89 1.01 -22.12
C LYS A 129 -2.99 2.24 -21.21
N HIS A 130 -2.59 2.10 -19.95
CA HIS A 130 -2.73 3.14 -18.93
C HIS A 130 -1.39 3.78 -18.57
N GLY A 131 -1.46 5.02 -18.11
CA GLY A 131 -0.36 5.72 -17.49
C GLY A 131 -0.33 5.66 -15.96
N SER A 132 -1.18 4.84 -15.33
CA SER A 132 -1.32 4.76 -13.87
C SER A 132 -0.27 3.88 -13.17
N TYR A 133 0.61 3.23 -13.91
CA TYR A 133 1.69 2.42 -13.32
C TYR A 133 2.51 3.22 -12.32
N GLY A 134 2.77 2.64 -11.13
CA GLY A 134 3.48 3.30 -10.04
C GLY A 134 2.73 4.44 -9.34
N VAL A 135 1.50 4.76 -9.78
CA VAL A 135 0.63 5.66 -9.01
C VAL A 135 0.00 4.84 -7.88
N PRO A 136 0.24 5.19 -6.60
CA PRO A 136 -0.36 4.49 -5.48
C PRO A 136 -1.87 4.31 -5.65
N GLU A 137 -2.43 3.24 -5.16
CA GLU A 137 -3.84 2.84 -5.30
C GLU A 137 -4.29 2.46 -6.71
N PHE A 138 -3.73 3.06 -7.77
CA PHE A 138 -4.18 2.90 -9.16
C PHE A 138 -3.22 2.11 -10.05
N GLY A 139 -2.04 1.76 -9.53
CA GLY A 139 -1.00 1.07 -10.29
C GLY A 139 -1.10 -0.45 -10.30
N THR A 140 -1.97 -1.07 -9.48
CA THR A 140 -2.13 -2.54 -9.44
C THR A 140 -2.94 -3.06 -10.63
N SER A 141 -2.70 -4.30 -11.05
CA SER A 141 -3.46 -4.93 -12.14
C SER A 141 -4.96 -4.96 -11.86
N PHE A 142 -5.33 -5.23 -10.62
CA PHE A 142 -6.72 -5.25 -10.17
C PHE A 142 -7.43 -3.90 -10.36
N VAL A 143 -6.77 -2.80 -9.97
CA VAL A 143 -7.36 -1.46 -10.12
C VAL A 143 -7.30 -0.99 -11.58
N ARG A 144 -6.24 -1.32 -12.33
CA ARG A 144 -6.21 -1.03 -13.77
C ARG A 144 -7.37 -1.69 -14.53
N GLN A 145 -7.76 -2.92 -14.13
CA GLN A 145 -8.96 -3.54 -14.67
C GLN A 145 -10.25 -2.76 -14.32
N MET A 146 -10.34 -2.21 -13.11
CA MET A 146 -11.48 -1.34 -12.76
C MET A 146 -11.50 -0.05 -13.58
N LEU A 147 -10.32 0.52 -13.89
CA LEU A 147 -10.20 1.69 -14.76
C LEU A 147 -10.72 1.37 -16.17
N ASP A 148 -10.42 0.17 -16.71
CA ASP A 148 -10.95 -0.30 -17.98
C ASP A 148 -12.48 -0.50 -17.94
N ASP A 149 -12.99 -1.10 -16.87
CA ASP A 149 -14.41 -1.40 -16.71
C ASP A 149 -15.27 -0.14 -16.50
N THR A 150 -14.69 0.96 -16.02
CA THR A 150 -15.45 2.15 -15.54
C THR A 150 -15.13 3.46 -16.26
N GLU A 151 -14.00 3.56 -16.94
CA GLU A 151 -13.53 4.75 -17.68
C GLU A 151 -13.72 6.09 -16.90
N PRO A 152 -13.12 6.23 -15.69
CA PRO A 152 -13.35 7.40 -14.84
C PRO A 152 -12.77 8.67 -15.45
N THR A 153 -13.48 9.79 -15.31
CA THR A 153 -13.06 11.08 -15.88
C THR A 153 -12.90 12.20 -14.85
N ARG A 154 -13.42 12.01 -13.64
CA ARG A 154 -13.48 13.05 -12.61
C ARG A 154 -12.86 12.54 -11.31
N PHE A 155 -12.36 13.46 -10.50
CA PHE A 155 -11.82 13.15 -9.18
C PHE A 155 -12.78 12.30 -8.31
N GLY A 156 -14.09 12.61 -8.35
CA GLY A 156 -15.10 11.82 -7.63
C GLY A 156 -15.21 10.37 -8.10
N ASP A 157 -14.94 10.11 -9.38
CA ASP A 157 -14.93 8.75 -9.95
C ASP A 157 -13.73 7.96 -9.40
N PHE A 158 -12.55 8.59 -9.26
CA PHE A 158 -11.37 7.98 -8.63
C PHE A 158 -11.62 7.63 -7.15
N VAL A 159 -12.36 8.48 -6.43
CA VAL A 159 -12.77 8.19 -5.05
C VAL A 159 -13.65 6.94 -4.98
N ARG A 160 -14.56 6.76 -5.96
CA ARG A 160 -15.39 5.55 -6.03
C ARG A 160 -14.56 4.30 -6.31
N ILE A 161 -13.61 4.37 -7.25
CA ILE A 161 -12.69 3.26 -7.54
C ILE A 161 -11.89 2.87 -6.31
N ALA A 162 -11.35 3.85 -5.57
CA ALA A 162 -10.67 3.57 -4.31
C ALA A 162 -11.61 2.91 -3.28
N GLY A 163 -12.88 3.33 -3.22
CA GLY A 163 -13.88 2.68 -2.38
C GLY A 163 -14.15 1.22 -2.79
N PHE A 164 -14.27 0.95 -4.09
CA PHE A 164 -14.45 -0.40 -4.61
C PHE A 164 -13.26 -1.32 -4.34
N SER A 165 -12.05 -0.80 -4.40
CA SER A 165 -10.81 -1.59 -4.26
C SER A 165 -10.43 -1.90 -2.81
N HIS A 166 -10.85 -1.06 -1.85
CA HIS A 166 -10.48 -1.21 -0.44
C HIS A 166 -11.41 -2.12 0.37
N GLY A 167 -12.58 -2.48 -0.15
CA GLY A 167 -13.53 -3.33 0.56
C GLY A 167 -13.45 -4.79 0.15
N THR A 168 -14.07 -5.66 0.93
CA THR A 168 -14.27 -7.07 0.59
C THR A 168 -15.67 -7.26 0.02
N ASN A 169 -15.76 -7.89 -1.15
CA ASN A 169 -17.00 -8.10 -1.91
C ASN A 169 -17.77 -6.80 -2.21
N VAL A 170 -17.04 -5.70 -2.41
CA VAL A 170 -17.61 -4.43 -2.86
C VAL A 170 -17.58 -4.33 -4.39
N TRP A 171 -16.49 -4.76 -5.03
CA TRP A 171 -16.31 -4.76 -6.47
C TRP A 171 -16.64 -6.09 -7.12
N LEU A 172 -15.81 -7.12 -6.87
CA LEU A 172 -16.02 -8.46 -7.42
C LEU A 172 -17.29 -9.09 -6.82
N ASN A 173 -18.02 -9.83 -7.64
CA ASN A 173 -19.28 -10.47 -7.30
C ASN A 173 -20.37 -9.49 -6.83
N ASN A 174 -20.21 -8.18 -7.06
CA ASN A 174 -21.11 -7.14 -6.60
C ASN A 174 -21.17 -5.98 -7.60
N ALA A 175 -20.59 -4.81 -7.32
CA ALA A 175 -20.71 -3.60 -8.13
C ALA A 175 -20.33 -3.84 -9.60
N LYS A 176 -19.27 -4.62 -9.87
CA LYS A 176 -18.86 -4.98 -11.25
C LYS A 176 -19.99 -5.61 -12.04
N GLU A 177 -20.70 -6.57 -11.46
CA GLU A 177 -21.79 -7.27 -12.13
C GLU A 177 -22.96 -6.33 -12.46
N PHE A 178 -23.38 -5.51 -11.50
CA PHE A 178 -24.48 -4.56 -11.70
C PHE A 178 -24.15 -3.49 -12.75
N ILE A 179 -22.89 -3.02 -12.77
CA ILE A 179 -22.42 -2.03 -13.76
C ILE A 179 -22.35 -2.68 -15.15
N THR A 180 -21.76 -3.86 -15.27
CA THR A 180 -21.59 -4.56 -16.55
C THR A 180 -22.93 -4.95 -17.17
N GLN A 181 -23.92 -5.32 -16.34
CA GLN A 181 -25.27 -5.65 -16.77
C GLN A 181 -26.14 -4.41 -17.08
N GLY A 182 -25.63 -3.21 -16.83
CA GLY A 182 -26.38 -1.97 -16.98
C GLY A 182 -27.50 -1.77 -15.95
N THR A 183 -27.51 -2.57 -14.87
CA THR A 183 -28.48 -2.46 -13.76
C THR A 183 -28.24 -1.20 -12.92
N ALA A 184 -26.97 -0.83 -12.75
CA ALA A 184 -26.56 0.37 -12.04
C ALA A 184 -25.39 1.05 -12.78
N SER A 185 -25.32 2.36 -12.71
CA SER A 185 -24.13 3.10 -13.12
C SER A 185 -23.06 3.06 -12.03
N MET A 186 -21.80 3.35 -12.38
CA MET A 186 -20.72 3.50 -11.41
C MET A 186 -21.07 4.51 -10.31
N LYS A 187 -21.87 5.55 -10.61
CA LYS A 187 -22.28 6.56 -9.64
C LYS A 187 -23.32 6.08 -8.64
N GLU A 188 -24.12 5.09 -9.01
CA GLU A 188 -25.19 4.53 -8.18
C GLU A 188 -24.70 3.34 -7.36
N ALA A 189 -23.73 2.59 -7.87
CA ALA A 189 -23.19 1.43 -7.19
C ALA A 189 -22.55 1.80 -5.83
N ILE A 190 -22.67 0.92 -4.84
CA ILE A 190 -22.14 1.13 -3.49
C ILE A 190 -20.61 1.00 -3.51
N SER A 191 -19.89 2.06 -3.21
CA SER A 191 -18.43 2.08 -3.15
C SER A 191 -17.88 2.28 -1.73
N THR A 192 -18.57 3.06 -0.90
CA THR A 192 -18.18 3.38 0.48
C THR A 192 -19.37 3.23 1.41
N ARG A 193 -19.11 3.04 2.72
CA ARG A 193 -20.20 2.94 3.71
C ARG A 193 -21.12 4.16 3.72
N ASP A 194 -20.56 5.34 3.44
CA ASP A 194 -21.31 6.60 3.38
C ASP A 194 -22.34 6.61 2.24
N ASP A 195 -22.09 5.86 1.15
CA ASP A 195 -23.05 5.73 0.07
C ASP A 195 -24.34 5.08 0.56
N ILE A 196 -24.25 4.04 1.40
CA ILE A 196 -25.41 3.34 1.94
C ILE A 196 -26.23 4.29 2.81
N MET A 197 -25.60 4.93 3.79
CA MET A 197 -26.29 5.83 4.70
C MET A 197 -27.01 6.96 3.97
N ASN A 198 -26.25 7.66 3.10
CA ASN A 198 -26.79 8.79 2.37
C ASN A 198 -27.92 8.41 1.40
N TYR A 199 -27.78 7.29 0.70
CA TYR A 199 -28.80 6.81 -0.21
C TYR A 199 -30.11 6.46 0.51
N LEU A 200 -30.03 5.76 1.65
CA LEU A 200 -31.19 5.41 2.43
C LEU A 200 -31.89 6.65 3.02
N ILE A 201 -31.11 7.65 3.49
CA ILE A 201 -31.66 8.94 3.94
C ILE A 201 -32.37 9.66 2.78
N LEU A 202 -31.77 9.70 1.59
CA LEU A 202 -32.37 10.30 0.40
C LEU A 202 -33.66 9.58 -0.03
N LYS A 203 -33.77 8.28 0.23
CA LYS A 203 -35.01 7.50 0.03
C LYS A 203 -36.09 7.78 1.10
N GLY A 204 -35.74 8.49 2.15
CA GLY A 204 -36.64 8.90 3.24
C GLY A 204 -36.57 8.04 4.49
N LEU A 205 -35.65 7.09 4.60
CA LEU A 205 -35.47 6.33 5.83
C LEU A 205 -35.02 7.25 6.98
N PRO A 206 -35.49 6.99 8.21
CA PRO A 206 -34.98 7.71 9.39
C PRO A 206 -33.46 7.58 9.53
N ASN A 207 -32.79 8.68 9.86
CA ASN A 207 -31.32 8.75 9.94
C ASN A 207 -30.71 7.64 10.82
N GLU A 208 -31.32 7.37 11.98
CA GLU A 208 -30.88 6.33 12.90
C GLU A 208 -30.95 4.94 12.28
N LYS A 209 -32.02 4.64 11.53
CA LYS A 209 -32.20 3.36 10.84
C LYS A 209 -31.18 3.21 9.69
N ALA A 210 -31.02 4.25 8.89
CA ALA A 210 -30.04 4.30 7.80
C ALA A 210 -28.61 4.08 8.33
N PHE A 211 -28.26 4.71 9.46
CA PHE A 211 -26.98 4.51 10.13
C PHE A 211 -26.80 3.07 10.64
N LYS A 212 -27.80 2.49 11.29
CA LYS A 212 -27.73 1.11 11.81
C LYS A 212 -27.57 0.10 10.68
N ILE A 213 -28.29 0.25 9.57
CA ILE A 213 -28.15 -0.59 8.37
C ILE A 213 -26.72 -0.47 7.83
N MET A 214 -26.24 0.74 7.61
CA MET A 214 -24.88 0.99 7.13
C MET A 214 -23.83 0.32 8.04
N GLU A 215 -23.95 0.47 9.35
CA GLU A 215 -23.02 -0.13 10.33
C GLU A 215 -23.02 -1.67 10.31
N LYS A 216 -24.16 -2.30 10.04
CA LYS A 216 -24.26 -3.76 9.89
C LYS A 216 -23.61 -4.21 8.60
N VAL A 217 -23.96 -3.56 7.48
CA VAL A 217 -23.44 -3.90 6.15
C VAL A 217 -21.92 -3.76 6.10
N ARG A 218 -21.36 -2.63 6.56
CA ARG A 218 -19.89 -2.43 6.52
C ARG A 218 -19.08 -3.45 7.33
N LYS A 219 -19.72 -4.15 8.27
CA LYS A 219 -19.11 -5.21 9.11
C LYS A 219 -19.42 -6.63 8.60
N GLY A 220 -20.01 -6.75 7.43
CA GLY A 220 -20.37 -8.04 6.85
C GLY A 220 -21.50 -8.79 7.58
N LYS A 221 -22.33 -8.09 8.35
CA LYS A 221 -23.44 -8.71 9.08
C LYS A 221 -24.71 -8.85 8.25
N GLY A 222 -24.70 -8.36 7.01
CA GLY A 222 -25.83 -8.39 6.11
C GLY A 222 -27.03 -7.56 6.61
N LEU A 223 -28.21 -7.90 6.09
CA LEU A 223 -29.50 -7.29 6.42
C LEU A 223 -30.41 -8.34 7.08
N SER A 224 -31.28 -7.91 7.99
CA SER A 224 -32.38 -8.74 8.50
C SER A 224 -33.60 -8.61 7.59
N ASP A 225 -34.53 -9.58 7.67
CA ASP A 225 -35.77 -9.56 6.89
C ASP A 225 -36.58 -8.26 7.11
N ASP A 226 -36.62 -7.76 8.35
CA ASP A 226 -37.29 -6.48 8.69
C ASP A 226 -36.61 -5.28 8.04
N GLU A 227 -35.28 -5.28 7.96
CA GLU A 227 -34.52 -4.21 7.31
C GLU A 227 -34.72 -4.22 5.79
N GLU A 228 -34.74 -5.40 5.17
CA GLU A 228 -35.05 -5.55 3.76
C GLU A 228 -36.49 -5.10 3.44
N ALA A 229 -37.46 -5.53 4.26
CA ALA A 229 -38.84 -5.12 4.10
C ALA A 229 -38.99 -3.59 4.20
N MET A 230 -38.34 -2.99 5.19
CA MET A 230 -38.28 -1.53 5.36
C MET A 230 -37.65 -0.86 4.12
N MET A 231 -36.51 -1.34 3.63
CA MET A 231 -35.85 -0.77 2.46
C MET A 231 -36.77 -0.82 1.23
N ARG A 232 -37.53 -1.91 1.02
CA ARG A 232 -38.51 -2.04 -0.09
C ARG A 232 -39.68 -1.07 0.09
N GLU A 233 -40.17 -0.86 1.30
CA GLU A 233 -41.21 0.13 1.61
C GLU A 233 -40.82 1.55 1.19
N TYR A 234 -39.53 1.89 1.35
CA TYR A 234 -38.96 3.17 0.90
C TYR A 234 -38.46 3.17 -0.55
N ASN A 235 -38.92 2.22 -1.37
CA ASN A 235 -38.56 2.10 -2.80
C ASN A 235 -37.05 1.99 -3.05
N VAL A 236 -36.33 1.28 -2.20
CA VAL A 236 -34.96 0.85 -2.48
C VAL A 236 -34.99 -0.33 -3.46
N PRO A 237 -34.29 -0.29 -4.60
CA PRO A 237 -34.37 -1.36 -5.57
C PRO A 237 -33.69 -2.63 -5.09
N ASP A 238 -34.20 -3.80 -5.53
CA ASP A 238 -33.71 -5.11 -5.08
C ASP A 238 -32.21 -5.34 -5.37
N TRP A 239 -31.68 -4.80 -6.47
CA TRP A 239 -30.24 -4.89 -6.74
C TRP A 239 -29.41 -4.19 -5.65
N TYR A 240 -29.90 -3.07 -5.11
CA TYR A 240 -29.21 -2.34 -4.04
C TYR A 240 -29.23 -3.11 -2.72
N ILE A 241 -30.40 -3.71 -2.40
CA ILE A 241 -30.56 -4.57 -1.23
C ILE A 241 -29.61 -5.77 -1.34
N ARG A 242 -29.59 -6.42 -2.53
CA ARG A 242 -28.67 -7.53 -2.81
C ARG A 242 -27.21 -7.11 -2.70
N SER A 243 -26.84 -5.93 -3.19
CA SER A 243 -25.49 -5.39 -3.03
C SER A 243 -25.09 -5.25 -1.55
N CYS A 244 -25.98 -4.73 -0.71
CA CYS A 244 -25.75 -4.64 0.75
C CYS A 244 -25.55 -6.02 1.40
N GLN A 245 -26.23 -7.08 0.93
CA GLN A 245 -26.09 -8.44 1.46
C GLN A 245 -24.74 -9.08 1.11
N LEU A 246 -24.19 -8.74 -0.05
CA LEU A 246 -22.92 -9.30 -0.54
C LEU A 246 -21.69 -8.70 0.12
N ILE A 247 -21.78 -7.48 0.62
CA ILE A 247 -20.65 -6.75 1.19
C ILE A 247 -20.22 -7.40 2.53
N GLU A 248 -18.93 -7.72 2.65
CA GLU A 248 -18.35 -8.26 3.88
C GLU A 248 -17.60 -7.19 4.69
N TYR A 249 -16.94 -6.25 4.02
CA TYR A 249 -16.25 -5.16 4.68
C TYR A 249 -16.11 -3.95 3.76
N MET A 250 -16.29 -2.75 4.31
CA MET A 250 -16.09 -1.52 3.55
C MET A 250 -15.58 -0.35 4.38
N PHE A 251 -14.87 0.53 3.69
CA PHE A 251 -14.23 1.71 4.27
C PHE A 251 -15.11 2.96 4.15
N PRO A 252 -14.83 4.00 4.96
CA PRO A 252 -15.49 5.28 4.84
C PRO A 252 -15.02 6.04 3.59
N ARG A 253 -15.87 6.91 3.06
CA ARG A 253 -15.53 7.79 1.94
C ARG A 253 -14.34 8.70 2.26
N ALA A 254 -14.24 9.21 3.50
CA ALA A 254 -13.13 10.05 3.93
C ALA A 254 -11.77 9.36 3.78
N HIS A 255 -11.70 8.04 4.06
CA HIS A 255 -10.52 7.23 3.83
C HIS A 255 -10.14 7.21 2.34
N ALA A 256 -11.09 6.84 1.47
CA ALA A 256 -10.87 6.82 0.02
C ALA A 256 -10.42 8.21 -0.51
N VAL A 257 -11.04 9.30 -0.09
CA VAL A 257 -10.68 10.66 -0.48
C VAL A 257 -9.23 10.98 -0.08
N ALA A 258 -8.82 10.64 1.15
CA ALA A 258 -7.47 10.91 1.64
C ALA A 258 -6.40 10.23 0.77
N TYR A 259 -6.60 8.94 0.46
CA TYR A 259 -5.66 8.19 -0.39
C TYR A 259 -5.67 8.68 -1.85
N VAL A 260 -6.84 8.97 -2.41
CA VAL A 260 -6.93 9.49 -3.79
C VAL A 260 -6.26 10.86 -3.92
N ILE A 261 -6.37 11.75 -2.92
CA ILE A 261 -5.64 13.03 -2.93
C ILE A 261 -4.13 12.80 -3.02
N MET A 262 -3.59 11.89 -2.22
CA MET A 262 -2.16 11.55 -2.25
C MET A 262 -1.75 10.95 -3.60
N SER A 263 -2.50 9.99 -4.10
CA SER A 263 -2.26 9.34 -5.39
C SER A 263 -2.32 10.33 -6.55
N TYR A 264 -3.28 11.24 -6.54
CA TYR A 264 -3.44 12.27 -7.56
C TYR A 264 -2.26 13.26 -7.56
N ARG A 265 -1.76 13.63 -6.38
CA ARG A 265 -0.53 14.45 -6.26
C ARG A 265 0.67 13.74 -6.85
N ILE A 266 0.85 12.46 -6.58
CA ILE A 266 1.94 11.66 -7.18
C ILE A 266 1.75 11.56 -8.70
N ALA A 267 0.53 11.34 -9.19
CA ALA A 267 0.22 11.34 -10.61
C ALA A 267 0.58 12.68 -11.28
N TYR A 268 0.37 13.79 -10.60
CA TYR A 268 0.80 15.12 -11.08
C TYR A 268 2.32 15.19 -11.26
N TYR A 269 3.10 14.74 -10.27
CA TYR A 269 4.56 14.69 -10.41
C TYR A 269 4.99 13.74 -11.54
N LYS A 270 4.32 12.60 -11.69
CA LYS A 270 4.58 11.67 -12.79
C LYS A 270 4.43 12.33 -14.17
N VAL A 271 3.42 13.18 -14.31
CA VAL A 271 3.12 13.87 -15.58
C VAL A 271 4.08 15.03 -15.83
N TYR A 272 4.34 15.87 -14.82
CA TYR A 272 5.05 17.14 -14.97
C TYR A 272 6.53 17.10 -14.55
N TYR A 273 6.90 16.14 -13.70
CA TYR A 273 8.26 15.95 -13.16
C TYR A 273 8.68 14.48 -13.26
N PRO A 274 8.66 13.92 -14.47
CA PRO A 274 8.80 12.48 -14.67
C PRO A 274 10.12 11.91 -14.16
N ARG A 275 11.25 12.59 -14.36
CA ARG A 275 12.56 12.07 -13.89
C ARG A 275 12.62 11.95 -12.38
N GLU A 276 12.13 12.98 -11.71
CA GLU A 276 12.03 13.04 -10.25
C GLU A 276 11.06 11.98 -9.73
N PHE A 277 9.91 11.80 -10.39
CA PHE A 277 8.97 10.73 -10.07
C PHE A 277 9.65 9.35 -10.17
N TYR A 278 10.33 9.05 -11.28
CA TYR A 278 11.01 7.76 -11.43
C TYR A 278 12.13 7.58 -10.41
N ALA A 279 12.91 8.60 -10.12
CA ALA A 279 13.95 8.53 -9.09
C ALA A 279 13.37 8.20 -7.71
N VAL A 280 12.25 8.80 -7.34
CA VAL A 280 11.59 8.57 -6.05
C VAL A 280 10.95 7.19 -5.99
N ILE A 281 10.18 6.79 -7.01
CA ILE A 281 9.49 5.49 -6.99
C ILE A 281 10.50 4.32 -7.00
N PHE A 282 11.57 4.38 -7.79
CA PHE A 282 12.60 3.35 -7.76
C PHE A 282 13.37 3.33 -6.43
N THR A 283 13.49 4.46 -5.75
CA THR A 283 14.07 4.48 -4.39
C THR A 283 13.20 3.68 -3.41
N THR A 284 11.88 3.79 -3.49
CA THR A 284 10.96 3.01 -2.63
C THR A 284 10.88 1.54 -3.03
N LYS A 285 11.34 1.19 -4.23
CA LYS A 285 11.33 -0.15 -4.83
C LYS A 285 12.73 -0.70 -5.05
N LEU A 286 13.72 -0.22 -4.28
CA LEU A 286 15.11 -0.61 -4.49
C LEU A 286 15.37 -2.11 -4.24
N GLU A 287 14.69 -2.71 -3.28
CA GLU A 287 14.86 -4.14 -2.96
C GLU A 287 14.35 -5.05 -4.08
N GLU A 288 13.33 -4.59 -4.82
CA GLU A 288 12.75 -5.30 -5.95
C GLU A 288 13.39 -4.89 -7.30
N PHE A 289 14.30 -3.92 -7.29
CA PHE A 289 14.90 -3.35 -8.51
C PHE A 289 16.05 -4.21 -9.02
N ASN A 290 15.87 -4.88 -10.15
CA ASN A 290 16.86 -5.73 -10.77
C ASN A 290 17.60 -4.99 -11.90
N TRP A 291 18.76 -4.40 -11.56
CA TRP A 291 19.57 -3.66 -12.51
C TRP A 291 20.08 -4.52 -13.66
N ASP A 292 20.42 -5.78 -13.44
CA ASP A 292 20.97 -6.67 -14.46
C ASP A 292 20.01 -6.96 -15.61
N VAL A 293 18.72 -6.93 -15.36
CA VAL A 293 17.68 -7.01 -16.40
C VAL A 293 17.43 -5.64 -17.02
N ILE A 294 17.22 -4.62 -16.19
CA ILE A 294 16.78 -3.28 -16.62
C ILE A 294 17.83 -2.61 -17.53
N LYS A 295 19.13 -2.75 -17.23
CA LYS A 295 20.22 -2.20 -18.05
C LYS A 295 20.28 -2.74 -19.48
N ARG A 296 19.66 -3.89 -19.76
CA ARG A 296 19.58 -4.47 -21.10
C ARG A 296 18.52 -3.83 -21.98
N GLY A 297 17.69 -2.95 -21.40
CA GLY A 297 16.70 -2.15 -22.11
C GLY A 297 15.33 -2.79 -22.29
N PRO A 298 14.43 -2.11 -23.03
CA PRO A 298 13.00 -2.44 -23.08
C PRO A 298 12.67 -3.87 -23.51
N ARG A 299 13.43 -4.43 -24.45
CA ARG A 299 13.17 -5.81 -24.94
C ARG A 299 13.39 -6.85 -23.88
N ALA A 300 14.48 -6.75 -23.10
CA ALA A 300 14.77 -7.68 -22.02
C ALA A 300 13.74 -7.56 -20.88
N ILE A 301 13.29 -6.34 -20.61
CA ILE A 301 12.24 -6.08 -19.62
C ILE A 301 10.92 -6.74 -20.05
N LEU A 302 10.46 -6.52 -21.28
CA LEU A 302 9.23 -7.13 -21.79
C LEU A 302 9.31 -8.65 -21.77
N GLN A 303 10.44 -9.24 -22.17
CA GLN A 303 10.63 -10.68 -22.08
C GLN A 303 10.49 -11.18 -20.66
N LYS A 304 11.07 -10.46 -19.68
CA LYS A 304 10.99 -10.86 -18.27
C LYS A 304 9.57 -10.72 -17.70
N LEU A 305 8.84 -9.69 -18.07
CA LEU A 305 7.43 -9.51 -17.72
C LEU A 305 6.56 -10.63 -18.29
N GLU A 306 6.83 -11.03 -19.55
CA GLU A 306 6.13 -12.14 -20.20
C GLU A 306 6.42 -13.48 -19.51
N GLU A 307 7.68 -13.75 -19.14
CA GLU A 307 8.08 -14.93 -18.37
C GLU A 307 7.32 -15.01 -17.03
N ILE A 308 7.21 -13.89 -16.29
CA ILE A 308 6.47 -13.82 -15.02
C ILE A 308 4.98 -14.07 -15.26
N GLN A 309 4.40 -13.44 -16.28
CA GLN A 309 3.00 -13.60 -16.61
C GLN A 309 2.63 -15.06 -17.01
N VAL A 310 3.49 -15.71 -17.77
CA VAL A 310 3.27 -17.12 -18.17
C VAL A 310 3.32 -18.07 -16.99
N LYS A 311 4.17 -17.79 -15.98
CA LYS A 311 4.22 -18.58 -14.74
C LYS A 311 2.93 -18.46 -13.91
N GLY A 312 2.23 -17.33 -13.95
CA GLY A 312 1.04 -17.09 -13.15
C GLY A 312 1.30 -17.42 -11.67
N ASP A 313 0.44 -18.25 -11.08
CA ASP A 313 0.54 -18.65 -9.65
C ASP A 313 1.83 -19.43 -9.29
N GLU A 314 2.62 -19.86 -10.29
CA GLU A 314 3.91 -20.50 -10.08
C GLU A 314 5.06 -19.50 -9.95
N ALA A 315 4.81 -18.22 -10.21
CA ALA A 315 5.82 -17.18 -10.00
C ALA A 315 6.16 -17.05 -8.51
N SER A 316 7.45 -16.89 -8.21
CA SER A 316 7.87 -16.63 -6.82
C SER A 316 7.47 -15.22 -6.39
N ASN A 317 7.24 -15.00 -5.09
CA ASN A 317 6.95 -13.67 -4.53
C ASN A 317 7.98 -12.61 -4.94
N LYS A 318 9.24 -13.03 -5.13
CA LYS A 318 10.31 -12.15 -5.61
C LYS A 318 10.07 -11.73 -7.06
N GLU A 319 9.74 -12.67 -7.95
CA GLU A 319 9.47 -12.36 -9.36
C GLU A 319 8.24 -11.47 -9.51
N GLU A 320 7.19 -11.71 -8.75
CA GLU A 320 6.00 -10.84 -8.73
C GLU A 320 6.33 -9.42 -8.24
N ALA A 321 7.16 -9.30 -7.20
CA ALA A 321 7.60 -8.00 -6.70
C ALA A 321 8.48 -7.24 -7.70
N GLU A 322 9.37 -7.94 -8.43
CA GLU A 322 10.21 -7.35 -9.49
C GLU A 322 9.39 -6.85 -10.71
N ALA A 323 8.16 -7.33 -10.91
CA ALA A 323 7.34 -6.91 -12.05
C ALA A 323 7.04 -5.41 -12.04
N VAL A 324 6.79 -4.81 -10.88
CA VAL A 324 6.48 -3.37 -10.77
C VAL A 324 7.65 -2.49 -11.21
N PRO A 325 8.90 -2.66 -10.74
CA PRO A 325 10.05 -1.95 -11.30
C PRO A 325 10.26 -2.17 -12.81
N TYR A 326 9.98 -3.37 -13.33
CA TYR A 326 10.08 -3.63 -14.76
C TYR A 326 9.02 -2.84 -15.56
N GLU A 327 7.76 -2.85 -15.13
CA GLU A 327 6.69 -2.06 -15.76
C GLU A 327 7.06 -0.57 -15.81
N LEU A 328 7.57 -0.03 -14.71
CA LEU A 328 7.97 1.38 -14.59
C LEU A 328 9.21 1.71 -15.43
N ALA A 329 10.20 0.83 -15.47
CA ALA A 329 11.40 1.04 -16.30
C ALA A 329 11.06 0.99 -17.79
N TYR A 330 10.16 0.08 -18.19
CA TYR A 330 9.66 0.02 -19.56
C TYR A 330 8.93 1.32 -19.96
N GLU A 331 8.04 1.82 -19.09
CA GLU A 331 7.36 3.10 -19.29
C GLU A 331 8.36 4.26 -19.37
N MET A 332 9.35 4.29 -18.47
CA MET A 332 10.36 5.34 -18.44
C MET A 332 11.16 5.41 -19.76
N TYR A 333 11.59 4.24 -20.28
CA TYR A 333 12.28 4.16 -21.58
C TYR A 333 11.38 4.60 -22.74
N ALA A 334 10.10 4.19 -22.76
CA ALA A 334 9.15 4.57 -23.79
C ALA A 334 8.87 6.10 -23.81
N ARG A 335 9.03 6.76 -22.68
CA ARG A 335 8.98 8.23 -22.56
C ARG A 335 10.29 8.92 -22.96
N GLY A 336 11.31 8.18 -23.37
CA GLY A 336 12.61 8.72 -23.77
C GLY A 336 13.52 9.11 -22.59
N TYR A 337 13.25 8.63 -21.39
CA TYR A 337 14.14 8.81 -20.23
C TYR A 337 15.06 7.60 -20.08
N GLU A 338 16.26 7.83 -19.55
CA GLU A 338 17.30 6.82 -19.44
C GLU A 338 17.85 6.75 -18.01
N PHE A 339 18.34 5.56 -17.66
CA PHE A 339 19.18 5.38 -16.48
C PHE A 339 20.63 5.73 -16.78
N GLU A 340 21.31 6.22 -15.75
CA GLU A 340 22.77 6.29 -15.70
C GLU A 340 23.29 5.17 -14.81
N ALA A 341 24.29 4.43 -15.29
CA ALA A 341 24.85 3.28 -14.57
C ALA A 341 25.46 3.69 -13.23
N PRO A 342 25.48 2.80 -12.22
CA PRO A 342 26.10 3.09 -10.94
C PRO A 342 27.58 3.48 -11.09
N THR A 343 27.97 4.57 -10.43
CA THR A 343 29.36 5.04 -10.36
C THR A 343 29.71 5.44 -8.93
N LEU A 344 30.98 5.32 -8.56
CA LEU A 344 31.44 5.74 -7.24
C LEU A 344 31.34 7.25 -7.03
N GLU A 345 31.45 8.02 -8.11
CA GLU A 345 31.48 9.49 -8.07
C GLU A 345 30.08 10.11 -7.91
N HIS A 346 29.05 9.44 -8.46
CA HIS A 346 27.74 10.08 -8.64
C HIS A 346 26.59 9.35 -7.97
N SER A 347 26.75 8.06 -7.71
CA SER A 347 25.69 7.26 -7.10
C SER A 347 25.64 7.46 -5.60
N ARG A 348 24.42 7.57 -5.08
CA ARG A 348 24.15 7.41 -3.67
C ARG A 348 24.12 5.92 -3.30
N ALA A 349 24.22 5.60 -2.01
CA ALA A 349 24.12 4.21 -1.57
C ALA A 349 22.77 3.60 -1.91
N MET A 350 21.68 4.24 -1.46
CA MET A 350 20.32 3.70 -1.47
C MET A 350 19.32 4.47 -2.33
N LYS A 351 19.68 5.65 -2.84
CA LYS A 351 18.71 6.55 -3.48
C LYS A 351 19.02 6.74 -4.96
N PHE A 352 18.01 6.58 -5.80
CA PHE A 352 18.05 7.10 -7.15
C PHE A 352 18.00 8.63 -7.12
N ILE A 353 18.77 9.27 -7.94
CA ILE A 353 18.79 10.73 -8.06
C ILE A 353 18.72 11.14 -9.53
N VAL A 354 18.28 12.36 -9.79
CA VAL A 354 18.33 12.94 -11.14
C VAL A 354 19.64 13.68 -11.33
N LYS A 355 20.44 13.27 -12.32
CA LYS A 355 21.69 13.93 -12.67
C LYS A 355 21.83 14.01 -14.19
N ASN A 356 22.22 15.20 -14.70
CA ASN A 356 22.39 15.44 -16.13
C ASN A 356 21.19 14.99 -17.00
N GLY A 357 19.96 15.09 -16.45
CA GLY A 357 18.74 14.68 -17.16
C GLY A 357 18.49 13.18 -17.19
N ARG A 358 19.29 12.36 -16.52
CA ARG A 358 19.14 10.90 -16.38
C ARG A 358 18.86 10.50 -14.94
N VAL A 359 18.32 9.30 -14.76
CA VAL A 359 18.08 8.70 -13.43
C VAL A 359 19.32 7.87 -13.05
N GLN A 360 20.11 8.41 -12.13
CA GLN A 360 21.33 7.75 -11.63
C GLN A 360 20.95 6.59 -10.71
N VAL A 361 21.44 5.41 -11.05
CA VAL A 361 21.20 4.18 -10.28
C VAL A 361 22.09 4.16 -9.03
N PRO A 362 21.56 3.80 -7.83
CA PRO A 362 22.33 3.74 -6.60
C PRO A 362 23.26 2.52 -6.54
N LEU A 363 24.22 2.54 -5.62
CA LEU A 363 25.21 1.46 -5.45
C LEU A 363 24.54 0.14 -5.01
N CYS A 364 23.54 0.20 -4.13
CA CYS A 364 22.83 -0.98 -3.62
C CYS A 364 21.89 -1.64 -4.66
N ALA A 365 21.72 -1.05 -5.85
CA ALA A 365 21.06 -1.72 -6.97
C ALA A 365 21.97 -2.76 -7.66
N LEU A 366 23.27 -2.77 -7.35
CA LEU A 366 24.20 -3.79 -7.81
C LEU A 366 24.08 -5.05 -6.98
N ASP A 367 24.02 -6.20 -7.64
CA ASP A 367 23.98 -7.48 -6.94
C ASP A 367 25.22 -7.64 -6.04
N GLY A 368 24.99 -8.11 -4.81
CA GLY A 368 26.03 -8.27 -3.80
C GLY A 368 26.43 -7.01 -3.02
N VAL A 369 25.86 -5.83 -3.32
CA VAL A 369 26.09 -4.59 -2.54
C VAL A 369 24.93 -4.35 -1.58
N GLY A 370 25.07 -4.80 -0.35
CA GLY A 370 24.10 -4.54 0.71
C GLY A 370 24.15 -3.10 1.25
N GLU A 371 23.12 -2.70 2.00
CA GLU A 371 22.96 -1.35 2.54
C GLU A 371 24.18 -0.84 3.32
N SER A 372 24.71 -1.66 4.24
CA SER A 372 25.89 -1.29 5.05
C SER A 372 27.13 -1.03 4.18
N ALA A 373 27.37 -1.88 3.17
CA ALA A 373 28.49 -1.73 2.24
C ALA A 373 28.31 -0.48 1.37
N GLY A 374 27.12 -0.29 0.77
CA GLY A 374 26.82 0.88 -0.04
C GLY A 374 26.99 2.19 0.71
N LYS A 375 26.48 2.30 1.93
CA LYS A 375 26.64 3.49 2.79
C LYS A 375 28.11 3.75 3.16
N THR A 376 28.86 2.70 3.48
CA THR A 376 30.29 2.84 3.78
C THR A 376 31.08 3.33 2.56
N ILE A 377 30.79 2.78 1.37
CA ILE A 377 31.45 3.21 0.12
C ILE A 377 31.14 4.69 -0.18
N GLU A 378 29.88 5.11 -0.08
CA GLU A 378 29.46 6.50 -0.29
C GLU A 378 30.19 7.44 0.67
N GLU A 379 30.14 7.17 1.98
CA GLU A 379 30.78 8.00 3.02
C GLU A 379 32.30 8.07 2.86
N GLU A 380 32.96 6.96 2.50
CA GLU A 380 34.40 6.95 2.31
C GLU A 380 34.81 7.67 1.02
N TYR A 381 34.00 7.55 -0.05
CA TYR A 381 34.25 8.31 -1.27
C TYR A 381 34.11 9.82 -1.06
N GLU A 382 33.08 10.26 -0.31
CA GLU A 382 32.87 11.69 0.02
C GLU A 382 34.05 12.29 0.82
N LYS A 383 34.68 11.51 1.69
CA LYS A 383 35.87 11.97 2.41
C LYS A 383 37.06 12.14 1.48
N ARG A 384 37.29 11.22 0.59
CA ARG A 384 38.35 11.22 -0.42
C ARG A 384 38.06 10.19 -1.51
N PRO A 385 38.12 10.56 -2.79
CA PRO A 385 37.97 9.61 -3.91
C PRO A 385 38.90 8.40 -3.78
N PHE A 386 38.43 7.24 -4.21
CA PHE A 386 39.26 6.04 -4.26
C PHE A 386 40.23 6.10 -5.44
N SER A 387 41.51 5.84 -5.20
CA SER A 387 42.55 5.86 -6.22
C SER A 387 42.71 4.52 -6.95
N THR A 388 42.37 3.42 -6.29
CA THR A 388 42.50 2.06 -6.83
C THR A 388 41.41 1.13 -6.24
N VAL A 389 41.16 0.00 -6.87
CA VAL A 389 40.27 -1.05 -6.35
C VAL A 389 40.76 -1.56 -4.99
N LYS A 390 42.07 -1.69 -4.79
CA LYS A 390 42.66 -2.09 -3.52
C LYS A 390 42.37 -1.06 -2.42
N ASN A 391 42.41 0.23 -2.75
CA ASN A 391 42.09 1.30 -1.81
C ASN A 391 40.58 1.32 -1.45
N LEU A 392 39.70 1.02 -2.42
CA LEU A 392 38.27 0.82 -2.15
C LEU A 392 38.07 -0.34 -1.15
N ILE A 393 38.63 -1.52 -1.43
CA ILE A 393 38.48 -2.69 -0.57
C ILE A 393 38.96 -2.41 0.85
N GLN A 394 40.16 -1.89 1.02
CA GLN A 394 40.72 -1.59 2.33
C GLN A 394 39.83 -0.64 3.13
N ARG A 395 39.38 0.45 2.54
CA ARG A 395 38.59 1.48 3.25
C ARG A 395 37.14 1.05 3.51
N SER A 396 36.56 0.18 2.71
CA SER A 396 35.23 -0.36 2.95
C SER A 396 35.22 -1.51 3.98
N GLU A 397 36.34 -2.26 4.11
CA GLU A 397 36.48 -3.38 5.05
C GLU A 397 36.95 -2.92 6.46
N GLU A 398 37.79 -1.90 6.59
CA GLU A 398 38.30 -1.41 7.87
C GLU A 398 37.18 -1.02 8.87
N ARG A 399 36.02 -0.56 8.38
CA ARG A 399 34.86 -0.27 9.23
C ARG A 399 34.13 -1.52 9.74
N ARG A 400 34.18 -2.65 9.02
CA ARG A 400 33.62 -3.92 9.50
C ARG A 400 34.39 -4.45 10.70
N VAL A 401 35.72 -4.47 10.62
CA VAL A 401 36.60 -4.92 11.72
C VAL A 401 36.46 -4.06 12.96
N GLY A 402 36.26 -2.74 12.80
CA GLY A 402 36.16 -1.82 13.94
C GLY A 402 34.84 -1.92 14.74
N LYS A 403 33.75 -2.48 14.16
CA LYS A 403 32.50 -2.73 14.87
C LYS A 403 32.49 -4.07 15.63
N GLU A 404 33.16 -5.09 15.10
CA GLU A 404 33.26 -6.40 15.76
C GLU A 404 34.19 -6.39 16.99
N CYS A 405 35.11 -5.41 17.10
CA CYS A 405 35.99 -5.25 18.28
C CYS A 405 35.39 -4.42 19.41
N ARG A 406 34.14 -3.95 19.31
CA ARG A 406 33.48 -3.12 20.34
C ARG A 406 32.20 -3.74 20.92
N SER A 407 31.91 -4.99 20.63
CA SER A 407 30.80 -5.76 21.22
C SER A 407 31.32 -6.74 22.27
#